data_c281b30338b2a7dd5370e9a75e382a50
#
_entry.id   c281b30338b2a7dd5370e9a75e382a50
#
_cell.length_a   1.000
_cell.length_b   1.000
_cell.length_c   1.000
_cell.angle_alpha   90.00
_cell.angle_beta   90.00
_cell.angle_gamma   90.00
#
_symmetry.space_group_name_H-M   'P 1'
#
loop_
_entity.id
_entity.type
_entity.pdbx_description
1 polymer ?
#
loop_
_entity_poly.entity_id
_entity_poly.type
_entity_poly.pdbx_seq_one_letter_code
_entity_poly.pdbx_strand_id
1 'polypeptide(L)'
;LYEKKLTTYPRTDSCYITDDDEDMLEELAEELERFLGIVPEDVDDAVPRTRRTVNREKVTDHHAILPTHSMLQADLDALPKGEQNILKLIIARTLMAVSKPFRYLETLLTTECAGEEFTAKGKEILDEGWKAIERKVLADILNRKKEFAALPPVEESECGILNAELKEGQTSPPKHFTEDTLLHSMETASADSMPEDAERQGIGTPATRAATIEKLVAKGFLERKGDKKTKFLLPTDKGKALITVMPEEIQSADMTADWETKLLRVEHGEMEPETFMTEIKDMISSLVNTTEAVKGASALMKNKVIGVCPNCGANVVEREKGWFCESNPCRFV
;
A
#
# COMPACT_ATOMS: atom_id res chain seq x y z
N LEU A 1 6.31 -17.03 -8.60
CA LEU A 1 5.38 -17.17 -9.74
C LEU A 1 6.04 -16.72 -11.04
N TYR A 2 6.69 -15.57 -11.08
CA TYR A 2 7.36 -15.05 -12.27
C TYR A 2 8.47 -15.99 -12.79
N GLU A 3 9.36 -16.45 -11.93
CA GLU A 3 10.42 -17.39 -12.29
C GLU A 3 9.86 -18.73 -12.79
N LYS A 4 8.66 -19.10 -12.36
CA LYS A 4 7.92 -20.27 -12.85
C LYS A 4 7.13 -19.98 -14.13
N LYS A 5 7.23 -18.78 -14.68
CA LYS A 5 6.53 -18.31 -15.87
C LYS A 5 4.99 -18.36 -15.75
N LEU A 6 4.45 -18.24 -14.55
CA LEU A 6 3.00 -18.26 -14.30
C LEU A 6 2.39 -16.86 -14.29
N THR A 7 3.22 -15.84 -14.13
CA THR A 7 2.82 -14.42 -14.15
C THR A 7 3.87 -13.58 -14.87
N THR A 8 3.46 -12.40 -15.34
CA THR A 8 4.37 -11.38 -15.86
C THR A 8 5.23 -10.77 -14.75
N TYR A 9 6.11 -9.84 -15.08
CA TYR A 9 7.09 -9.28 -14.14
C TYR A 9 6.42 -8.54 -12.98
N PRO A 10 6.74 -8.87 -11.71
CA PRO A 10 5.99 -8.40 -10.56
C PRO A 10 6.39 -7.00 -10.06
N ARG A 11 7.53 -6.46 -10.51
CA ARG A 11 8.00 -5.14 -10.06
C ARG A 11 7.54 -4.07 -11.02
N THR A 12 6.27 -3.78 -11.00
CA THR A 12 5.62 -2.73 -11.76
C THR A 12 4.74 -1.91 -10.85
N ASP A 13 4.61 -0.64 -11.12
CA ASP A 13 3.66 0.30 -10.53
C ASP A 13 2.43 0.51 -11.41
N SER A 14 2.48 0.03 -12.67
CA SER A 14 1.36 0.13 -13.58
C SER A 14 0.24 -0.86 -13.28
N CYS A 15 -1.01 -0.35 -13.33
CA CYS A 15 -2.23 -1.14 -13.34
C CYS A 15 -2.82 -1.27 -14.76
N TYR A 16 -2.09 -0.83 -15.79
CA TYR A 16 -2.53 -0.75 -17.17
C TYR A 16 -1.68 -1.64 -18.09
N ILE A 17 -2.20 -1.88 -19.28
CA ILE A 17 -1.48 -2.50 -20.40
C ILE A 17 -1.32 -1.48 -21.53
N THR A 18 -0.49 -1.82 -22.52
CA THR A 18 -0.38 -1.05 -23.76
C THR A 18 -1.39 -1.51 -24.81
N ASP A 19 -1.58 -0.72 -25.85
CA ASP A 19 -2.43 -1.09 -26.99
C ASP A 19 -1.92 -2.38 -27.69
N ASP A 20 -0.61 -2.60 -27.66
CA ASP A 20 0.01 -3.79 -28.27
C ASP A 20 -0.34 -5.10 -27.53
N ASP A 21 -0.77 -5.01 -26.26
CA ASP A 21 -1.12 -6.14 -25.40
C ASP A 21 -2.64 -6.39 -25.34
N GLU A 22 -3.46 -5.58 -26.01
CA GLU A 22 -4.93 -5.62 -25.91
C GLU A 22 -5.50 -6.96 -26.40
N ASP A 23 -5.12 -7.40 -27.60
CA ASP A 23 -5.58 -8.67 -28.19
C ASP A 23 -5.16 -9.86 -27.31
N MET A 24 -3.93 -9.84 -26.81
CA MET A 24 -3.41 -10.88 -25.89
C MET A 24 -4.23 -10.95 -24.61
N LEU A 25 -4.61 -9.81 -24.04
CA LEU A 25 -5.43 -9.80 -22.81
C LEU A 25 -6.85 -10.31 -23.08
N GLU A 26 -7.44 -10.04 -24.24
CA GLU A 26 -8.75 -10.57 -24.62
C GLU A 26 -8.73 -12.09 -24.73
N GLU A 27 -7.78 -12.66 -25.47
CA GLU A 27 -7.59 -14.11 -25.56
C GLU A 27 -7.36 -14.75 -24.21
N LEU A 28 -6.47 -14.17 -23.41
CA LEU A 28 -6.16 -14.65 -22.07
C LEU A 28 -7.41 -14.64 -21.17
N ALA A 29 -8.22 -13.60 -21.22
CA ALA A 29 -9.42 -13.49 -20.42
C ALA A 29 -10.43 -14.60 -20.76
N GLU A 30 -10.65 -14.91 -22.05
CA GLU A 30 -11.49 -16.02 -22.49
C GLU A 30 -10.96 -17.39 -22.02
N GLU A 31 -9.65 -17.59 -22.06
CA GLU A 31 -9.02 -18.81 -21.56
C GLU A 31 -9.17 -18.97 -20.06
N LEU A 32 -9.00 -17.87 -19.29
CA LEU A 32 -9.20 -17.84 -17.84
C LEU A 32 -10.64 -18.11 -17.45
N GLU A 33 -11.61 -17.55 -18.17
CA GLU A 33 -13.05 -17.83 -17.98
C GLU A 33 -13.37 -19.32 -18.16
N ARG A 34 -12.88 -19.89 -19.26
CA ARG A 34 -13.00 -21.33 -19.53
C ARG A 34 -12.34 -22.17 -18.44
N PHE A 35 -11.13 -21.81 -18.03
CA PHE A 35 -10.37 -22.49 -16.98
C PHE A 35 -11.10 -22.49 -15.63
N LEU A 36 -11.75 -21.37 -15.27
CA LEU A 36 -12.51 -21.23 -14.02
C LEU A 36 -13.97 -21.70 -14.13
N GLY A 37 -14.43 -22.13 -15.32
CA GLY A 37 -15.83 -22.46 -15.57
C GLY A 37 -16.75 -21.26 -15.33
N ILE A 38 -16.31 -20.07 -15.72
CA ILE A 38 -17.10 -18.84 -15.73
C ILE A 38 -17.75 -18.77 -17.09
N VAL A 39 -19.07 -18.58 -17.13
CA VAL A 39 -19.78 -18.31 -18.39
C VAL A 39 -19.52 -16.84 -18.71
N PRO A 40 -19.00 -16.52 -19.90
CA PRO A 40 -18.86 -15.14 -20.33
C PRO A 40 -20.23 -14.45 -20.27
N GLU A 41 -20.26 -13.24 -19.72
CA GLU A 41 -21.46 -12.41 -19.82
C GLU A 41 -21.60 -11.92 -21.26
N ASP A 42 -22.85 -11.69 -21.70
CA ASP A 42 -23.11 -11.05 -22.99
C ASP A 42 -22.40 -9.71 -23.04
N VAL A 43 -21.33 -9.62 -23.82
CA VAL A 43 -20.53 -8.40 -24.00
C VAL A 43 -21.14 -7.62 -25.17
N ASP A 44 -21.19 -6.31 -25.06
CA ASP A 44 -21.50 -5.45 -26.18
C ASP A 44 -20.29 -5.51 -27.15
N ASP A 45 -20.45 -6.21 -28.27
CA ASP A 45 -19.39 -6.39 -29.28
C ASP A 45 -18.88 -5.06 -29.89
N ALA A 46 -19.52 -3.95 -29.56
CA ALA A 46 -19.16 -2.63 -30.10
C ALA A 46 -17.93 -2.00 -29.43
N VAL A 47 -17.57 -2.44 -28.22
CA VAL A 47 -16.41 -1.89 -27.50
C VAL A 47 -15.64 -3.04 -26.83
N PRO A 48 -14.33 -3.21 -27.11
CA PRO A 48 -13.51 -4.22 -26.44
C PRO A 48 -13.61 -4.11 -24.92
N ARG A 49 -13.82 -5.22 -24.25
CA ARG A 49 -13.92 -5.28 -22.78
C ARG A 49 -12.62 -4.84 -22.08
N THR A 50 -11.50 -4.94 -22.80
CA THR A 50 -10.16 -4.52 -22.40
C THR A 50 -9.94 -3.01 -22.39
N ARG A 51 -10.80 -2.23 -23.07
CA ARG A 51 -10.63 -0.79 -23.28
C ARG A 51 -10.27 0.01 -22.03
N ARG A 52 -10.78 -0.38 -20.86
CA ARG A 52 -10.52 0.32 -19.58
C ARG A 52 -9.15 0.01 -19.00
N THR A 53 -8.51 -1.05 -19.47
CA THR A 53 -7.19 -1.50 -19.00
C THR A 53 -6.05 -0.98 -19.86
N VAL A 54 -6.36 -0.43 -21.03
CA VAL A 54 -5.38 0.12 -21.96
C VAL A 54 -5.11 1.58 -21.63
N ASN A 55 -3.88 1.89 -21.27
CA ASN A 55 -3.39 3.27 -21.12
C ASN A 55 -1.87 3.29 -21.23
N ARG A 56 -1.37 3.57 -22.46
CA ARG A 56 0.07 3.56 -22.76
C ARG A 56 0.86 4.59 -21.95
N GLU A 57 0.28 5.74 -21.65
CA GLU A 57 0.94 6.81 -20.90
C GLU A 57 1.20 6.42 -19.42
N LYS A 58 0.43 5.46 -18.89
CA LYS A 58 0.57 4.93 -17.54
C LYS A 58 1.34 3.60 -17.47
N VAL A 59 1.97 3.21 -18.56
CA VAL A 59 2.89 2.06 -18.60
C VAL A 59 4.29 2.59 -18.87
N THR A 60 5.13 2.58 -17.84
CA THR A 60 6.52 3.02 -17.94
C THR A 60 7.41 1.87 -18.44
N ASP A 61 8.03 1.13 -17.52
CA ASP A 61 8.95 0.02 -17.84
C ASP A 61 8.22 -1.30 -18.10
N HIS A 62 7.13 -1.55 -17.35
CA HIS A 62 6.38 -2.80 -17.38
C HIS A 62 4.88 -2.55 -17.24
N HIS A 63 4.09 -3.31 -18.01
CA HIS A 63 2.64 -3.33 -17.86
C HIS A 63 2.17 -3.99 -16.55
N ALA A 64 0.88 -3.95 -16.27
CA ALA A 64 0.25 -4.59 -15.10
C ALA A 64 0.62 -6.08 -14.98
N ILE A 65 0.60 -6.58 -13.74
CA ILE A 65 0.83 -8.00 -13.48
C ILE A 65 -0.34 -8.82 -14.03
N LEU A 66 -0.05 -9.71 -14.96
CA LEU A 66 -1.01 -10.61 -15.59
C LEU A 66 -0.61 -12.08 -15.38
N PRO A 67 -1.55 -13.02 -15.35
CA PRO A 67 -1.22 -14.43 -15.52
C PRO A 67 -0.73 -14.66 -16.96
N THR A 68 0.04 -15.72 -17.18
CA THR A 68 0.52 -16.09 -18.52
C THR A 68 -0.26 -17.29 -19.07
N HIS A 69 -0.23 -17.51 -20.38
CA HIS A 69 -0.80 -18.72 -21.00
C HIS A 69 -0.16 -20.02 -20.42
N SER A 70 1.12 -19.98 -20.04
CA SER A 70 1.78 -21.15 -19.43
C SER A 70 1.15 -21.57 -18.10
N MET A 71 0.48 -20.67 -17.39
CA MET A 71 -0.24 -20.97 -16.16
C MET A 71 -1.40 -21.95 -16.39
N LEU A 72 -2.07 -21.88 -17.53
CA LEU A 72 -3.21 -22.75 -17.87
C LEU A 72 -2.82 -24.23 -18.00
N GLN A 73 -1.55 -24.50 -18.27
CA GLN A 73 -0.99 -25.85 -18.45
C GLN A 73 -0.24 -26.35 -17.21
N ALA A 74 -0.08 -25.50 -16.19
CA ALA A 74 0.70 -25.81 -15.00
C ALA A 74 -0.12 -26.61 -13.98
N ASP A 75 0.55 -27.51 -13.26
CA ASP A 75 -0.03 -28.15 -12.08
C ASP A 75 -0.05 -27.15 -10.91
N LEU A 76 -1.18 -26.48 -10.75
CA LEU A 76 -1.36 -25.47 -9.71
C LEU A 76 -1.45 -26.08 -8.31
N ASP A 77 -1.84 -27.34 -8.18
CA ASP A 77 -1.95 -28.02 -6.89
C ASP A 77 -0.57 -28.37 -6.31
N ALA A 78 0.44 -28.47 -7.17
CA ALA A 78 1.83 -28.64 -6.76
C ALA A 78 2.46 -27.37 -6.17
N LEU A 79 1.82 -26.20 -6.30
CA LEU A 79 2.34 -24.95 -5.77
C LEU A 79 2.14 -24.86 -4.24
N PRO A 80 3.04 -24.21 -3.51
CA PRO A 80 2.81 -23.83 -2.12
C PRO A 80 1.51 -23.00 -1.98
N LYS A 81 0.76 -23.20 -0.89
CA LYS A 81 -0.55 -22.57 -0.69
C LYS A 81 -0.52 -21.04 -0.81
N GLY A 82 0.57 -20.39 -0.36
CA GLY A 82 0.75 -18.95 -0.52
C GLY A 82 0.82 -18.52 -1.98
N GLU A 83 1.56 -19.27 -2.79
CA GLU A 83 1.68 -19.01 -4.24
C GLU A 83 0.35 -19.25 -4.96
N GLN A 84 -0.38 -20.33 -4.61
CA GLN A 84 -1.72 -20.56 -5.13
C GLN A 84 -2.66 -19.39 -4.86
N ASN A 85 -2.67 -18.88 -3.62
CA ASN A 85 -3.54 -17.78 -3.23
C ASN A 85 -3.19 -16.48 -3.99
N ILE A 86 -1.89 -16.17 -4.15
CA ILE A 86 -1.45 -15.00 -4.92
C ILE A 86 -1.85 -15.16 -6.39
N LEU A 87 -1.64 -16.33 -6.99
CA LEU A 87 -2.03 -16.58 -8.37
C LEU A 87 -3.54 -16.45 -8.57
N LYS A 88 -4.35 -17.00 -7.66
CA LYS A 88 -5.81 -16.80 -7.68
C LYS A 88 -6.20 -15.32 -7.61
N LEU A 89 -5.51 -14.53 -6.78
CA LEU A 89 -5.75 -13.08 -6.70
C LEU A 89 -5.44 -12.39 -8.03
N ILE A 90 -4.32 -12.72 -8.66
CA ILE A 90 -3.93 -12.16 -9.96
C ILE A 90 -4.96 -12.52 -11.03
N ILE A 91 -5.32 -13.79 -11.15
CA ILE A 91 -6.35 -14.27 -12.11
C ILE A 91 -7.69 -13.55 -11.90
N ALA A 92 -8.15 -13.50 -10.64
CA ALA A 92 -9.41 -12.83 -10.33
C ALA A 92 -9.36 -11.33 -10.67
N ARG A 93 -8.26 -10.64 -10.35
CA ARG A 93 -8.11 -9.21 -10.65
C ARG A 93 -8.05 -8.93 -12.15
N THR A 94 -7.38 -9.78 -12.91
CA THR A 94 -7.34 -9.68 -14.38
C THR A 94 -8.75 -9.79 -14.95
N LEU A 95 -9.51 -10.82 -14.57
CA LEU A 95 -10.90 -10.98 -15.04
C LEU A 95 -11.82 -9.86 -14.57
N MET A 96 -11.68 -9.42 -13.32
CA MET A 96 -12.48 -8.30 -12.81
C MET A 96 -12.23 -7.00 -13.58
N ALA A 97 -10.98 -6.77 -14.02
CA ALA A 97 -10.61 -5.57 -14.78
C ALA A 97 -11.30 -5.51 -16.16
N VAL A 98 -11.52 -6.66 -16.78
CA VAL A 98 -12.18 -6.77 -18.10
C VAL A 98 -13.68 -7.10 -18.03
N SER A 99 -14.23 -7.25 -16.83
CA SER A 99 -15.65 -7.55 -16.61
C SER A 99 -16.52 -6.32 -16.59
N LYS A 100 -17.84 -6.50 -16.71
CA LYS A 100 -18.80 -5.41 -16.57
C LYS A 100 -18.66 -4.68 -15.24
N PRO A 101 -18.94 -3.37 -15.19
CA PRO A 101 -18.92 -2.62 -13.96
C PRO A 101 -19.99 -3.12 -12.98
N PHE A 102 -19.66 -3.14 -11.70
CA PHE A 102 -20.65 -3.30 -10.64
C PHE A 102 -21.56 -2.07 -10.61
N ARG A 103 -22.87 -2.27 -10.83
CA ARG A 103 -23.87 -1.20 -10.86
C ARG A 103 -24.82 -1.32 -9.68
N TYR A 104 -25.04 -0.22 -9.00
CA TYR A 104 -25.96 -0.17 -7.88
C TYR A 104 -26.65 1.20 -7.81
N LEU A 105 -27.84 1.21 -7.24
CA LEU A 105 -28.55 2.42 -6.84
C LEU A 105 -28.18 2.73 -5.38
N GLU A 106 -27.63 3.89 -5.13
CA GLU A 106 -27.42 4.39 -3.76
C GLU A 106 -28.51 5.39 -3.45
N THR A 107 -29.29 5.11 -2.41
CA THR A 107 -30.31 6.02 -1.88
C THR A 107 -29.78 6.65 -0.61
N LEU A 108 -29.73 7.98 -0.58
CA LEU A 108 -29.44 8.75 0.61
C LEU A 108 -30.76 9.43 1.05
N LEU A 109 -31.25 9.05 2.21
CA LEU A 109 -32.39 9.69 2.86
C LEU A 109 -31.85 10.67 3.90
N THR A 110 -32.22 11.92 3.79
CA THR A 110 -31.96 12.96 4.80
C THR A 110 -33.29 13.45 5.38
N THR A 111 -33.41 13.41 6.69
CA THR A 111 -34.58 13.93 7.42
C THR A 111 -34.13 14.98 8.40
N GLU A 112 -34.90 16.04 8.55
CA GLU A 112 -34.66 17.11 9.52
C GLU A 112 -35.65 17.00 10.67
N CYS A 113 -35.19 17.08 11.91
CA CYS A 113 -36.02 17.14 13.09
C CYS A 113 -35.42 18.12 14.11
N ALA A 114 -36.17 19.14 14.48
CA ALA A 114 -35.74 20.15 15.44
C ALA A 114 -34.43 20.88 15.08
N GLY A 115 -34.14 21.02 13.79
CA GLY A 115 -32.88 21.64 13.28
C GLY A 115 -31.66 20.69 13.19
N GLU A 116 -31.87 19.41 13.49
CA GLU A 116 -30.82 18.38 13.37
C GLU A 116 -31.12 17.45 12.18
N GLU A 117 -30.07 17.12 11.41
CA GLU A 117 -30.18 16.25 10.26
C GLU A 117 -29.86 14.77 10.64
N PHE A 118 -30.73 13.89 10.19
CA PHE A 118 -30.56 12.44 10.31
C PHE A 118 -30.45 11.83 8.92
N THR A 119 -29.43 11.01 8.70
CA THR A 119 -29.20 10.39 7.40
C THR A 119 -29.28 8.87 7.46
N ALA A 120 -29.88 8.26 6.44
CA ALA A 120 -29.85 6.83 6.19
C ALA A 120 -29.37 6.56 4.77
N LYS A 121 -28.53 5.53 4.59
CA LYS A 121 -28.03 5.09 3.30
C LYS A 121 -28.45 3.68 2.99
N GLY A 122 -28.95 3.46 1.79
CA GLY A 122 -29.23 2.13 1.26
C GLY A 122 -28.57 1.92 -0.08
N LYS A 123 -28.32 0.64 -0.41
CA LYS A 123 -27.82 0.23 -1.71
C LYS A 123 -28.63 -0.94 -2.25
N GLU A 124 -29.12 -0.78 -3.48
CA GLU A 124 -29.76 -1.81 -4.26
C GLU A 124 -28.86 -2.22 -5.41
N ILE A 125 -28.53 -3.50 -5.52
CA ILE A 125 -27.66 -3.99 -6.60
C ILE A 125 -28.50 -4.12 -7.87
N LEU A 126 -28.09 -3.40 -8.92
CA LEU A 126 -28.69 -3.48 -10.24
C LEU A 126 -28.01 -4.50 -11.14
N ASP A 127 -26.66 -4.60 -11.03
CA ASP A 127 -25.83 -5.54 -11.78
C ASP A 127 -24.61 -5.91 -10.93
N GLU A 128 -24.37 -7.19 -10.73
CA GLU A 128 -23.24 -7.65 -9.92
C GLU A 128 -21.89 -7.42 -10.62
N GLY A 129 -21.85 -7.43 -11.95
CA GLY A 129 -20.65 -7.21 -12.73
C GLY A 129 -19.43 -7.96 -12.19
N TRP A 130 -18.30 -7.29 -12.11
CA TRP A 130 -17.04 -7.88 -11.63
C TRP A 130 -17.10 -8.48 -10.21
N LYS A 131 -18.07 -8.11 -9.37
CA LYS A 131 -18.22 -8.70 -8.04
C LYS A 131 -18.67 -10.16 -8.05
N ALA A 132 -19.33 -10.59 -9.12
CA ALA A 132 -19.66 -12.00 -9.29
C ALA A 132 -18.40 -12.85 -9.37
N ILE A 133 -17.36 -12.37 -10.07
CA ILE A 133 -16.05 -13.03 -10.16
C ILE A 133 -15.34 -13.00 -8.80
N GLU A 134 -15.28 -11.85 -8.14
CA GLU A 134 -14.69 -11.74 -6.80
C GLU A 134 -15.31 -12.79 -5.85
N ARG A 135 -16.62 -12.86 -5.82
CA ARG A 135 -17.34 -13.81 -4.97
C ARG A 135 -17.05 -15.28 -5.34
N LYS A 136 -16.99 -15.60 -6.63
CA LYS A 136 -16.77 -16.99 -7.10
C LYS A 136 -15.33 -17.43 -6.87
N VAL A 137 -14.35 -16.59 -7.20
CA VAL A 137 -12.93 -16.99 -7.24
C VAL A 137 -12.24 -16.76 -5.89
N LEU A 138 -12.62 -15.73 -5.16
CA LEU A 138 -11.93 -15.30 -3.93
C LEU A 138 -12.70 -15.59 -2.65
N ALA A 139 -13.79 -16.34 -2.70
CA ALA A 139 -14.61 -16.66 -1.54
C ALA A 139 -13.84 -17.33 -0.40
N ASP A 140 -12.87 -18.15 -0.71
CA ASP A 140 -12.01 -18.88 0.22
C ASP A 140 -10.85 -18.03 0.77
N ILE A 141 -10.52 -16.93 0.10
CA ILE A 141 -9.44 -16.02 0.46
C ILE A 141 -9.98 -14.76 1.17
N LEU A 142 -11.04 -14.16 0.61
CA LEU A 142 -11.65 -12.93 1.10
C LEU A 142 -12.90 -13.25 1.91
N ASN A 143 -12.78 -13.37 3.22
CA ASN A 143 -13.93 -13.59 4.12
C ASN A 143 -14.75 -12.30 4.28
N ARG A 144 -15.28 -11.73 3.18
CA ARG A 144 -16.05 -10.48 3.15
C ARG A 144 -17.53 -10.77 2.90
N LYS A 145 -18.30 -10.88 3.97
CA LYS A 145 -19.76 -10.74 3.90
C LYS A 145 -20.10 -9.26 4.18
N LYS A 146 -20.23 -8.44 3.17
CA LYS A 146 -20.93 -7.15 3.28
C LYS A 146 -22.30 -7.33 2.62
N GLU A 147 -23.33 -7.45 3.42
CA GLU A 147 -24.72 -7.33 2.96
C GLU A 147 -25.02 -5.82 2.86
N PHE A 148 -25.55 -5.41 1.73
CA PHE A 148 -26.08 -4.06 1.56
C PHE A 148 -27.57 -4.10 1.94
N ALA A 149 -27.97 -3.25 2.89
CA ALA A 149 -29.38 -3.02 3.16
C ALA A 149 -29.95 -2.07 2.09
N ALA A 150 -30.98 -2.49 1.39
CA ALA A 150 -31.75 -1.62 0.55
C ALA A 150 -32.72 -0.79 1.41
N LEU A 151 -32.87 0.50 1.09
CA LEU A 151 -33.96 1.30 1.63
C LEU A 151 -35.22 1.06 0.78
N PRO A 152 -36.40 1.04 1.41
CA PRO A 152 -37.65 1.03 0.63
C PRO A 152 -37.74 2.31 -0.20
N PRO A 153 -38.50 2.30 -1.31
CA PRO A 153 -38.75 3.52 -2.06
C PRO A 153 -39.48 4.52 -1.15
N VAL A 154 -38.97 5.72 -1.06
CA VAL A 154 -39.47 6.80 -0.20
C VAL A 154 -39.72 8.02 -1.07
N GLU A 155 -40.86 8.66 -0.91
CA GLU A 155 -41.15 9.96 -1.52
C GLU A 155 -40.96 11.06 -0.47
N GLU A 156 -40.65 12.25 -0.95
CA GLU A 156 -40.52 13.43 -0.09
C GLU A 156 -41.81 13.70 0.64
N SER A 157 -41.82 13.58 1.94
CA SER A 157 -43.02 13.72 2.76
C SER A 157 -42.70 14.05 4.21
N GLU A 158 -43.68 14.50 4.97
CA GLU A 158 -43.58 14.59 6.43
C GLU A 158 -43.54 13.18 7.02
N CYS A 159 -42.58 12.93 7.92
CA CYS A 159 -42.44 11.65 8.61
C CYS A 159 -42.44 11.85 10.13
N GLY A 160 -43.02 10.90 10.85
CA GLY A 160 -43.03 10.88 12.31
C GLY A 160 -41.94 9.97 12.87
N ILE A 161 -41.32 10.37 13.97
CA ILE A 161 -40.38 9.51 14.71
C ILE A 161 -41.16 8.47 15.48
N LEU A 162 -40.97 7.21 15.14
CA LEU A 162 -41.62 6.10 15.87
C LEU A 162 -40.83 5.69 17.12
N ASN A 163 -39.49 5.75 17.04
CA ASN A 163 -38.61 5.42 18.14
C ASN A 163 -37.29 6.20 17.99
N ALA A 164 -36.72 6.63 19.10
CA ALA A 164 -35.41 7.26 19.16
C ALA A 164 -34.59 6.58 20.29
N GLU A 165 -33.40 6.14 20.00
CA GLU A 165 -32.47 5.56 20.96
C GLU A 165 -31.16 6.34 20.95
N LEU A 166 -30.78 6.92 22.09
CA LEU A 166 -29.48 7.56 22.27
C LEU A 166 -28.46 6.51 22.67
N LYS A 167 -27.42 6.37 21.85
CA LYS A 167 -26.27 5.49 22.15
C LYS A 167 -25.04 6.31 22.47
N GLU A 168 -24.54 6.16 23.65
CA GLU A 168 -23.24 6.72 24.02
C GLU A 168 -22.12 5.86 23.46
N GLY A 169 -21.11 6.50 22.88
CA GLY A 169 -19.93 5.83 22.34
C GLY A 169 -18.68 6.64 22.60
N GLN A 170 -17.54 6.00 22.44
CA GLN A 170 -16.24 6.66 22.48
C GLN A 170 -15.55 6.51 21.14
N THR A 171 -14.95 7.58 20.66
CA THR A 171 -14.06 7.53 19.50
C THR A 171 -12.82 6.72 19.85
N SER A 172 -12.31 5.96 18.92
CA SER A 172 -11.03 5.26 19.06
C SER A 172 -9.97 5.93 18.19
N PRO A 173 -8.70 5.94 18.63
CA PRO A 173 -7.63 6.45 17.81
C PRO A 173 -7.50 5.62 16.52
N PRO A 174 -6.88 6.18 15.45
CA PRO A 174 -6.54 5.42 14.25
C PRO A 174 -5.75 4.17 14.62
N LYS A 175 -5.98 3.09 13.90
CA LYS A 175 -5.23 1.84 14.11
C LYS A 175 -3.78 2.03 13.65
N HIS A 176 -2.86 1.34 14.33
CA HIS A 176 -1.49 1.24 13.84
C HIS A 176 -1.43 0.62 12.44
N PHE A 177 -0.40 0.95 11.69
CA PHE A 177 -0.19 0.39 10.36
C PHE A 177 0.03 -1.13 10.42
N THR A 178 -0.58 -1.83 9.49
CA THR A 178 -0.17 -3.17 9.07
C THR A 178 0.85 -3.02 7.92
N GLU A 179 1.47 -4.11 7.49
CA GLU A 179 2.35 -4.05 6.30
C GLU A 179 1.60 -3.57 5.06
N ASP A 180 0.39 -4.07 4.84
CA ASP A 180 -0.49 -3.66 3.74
C ASP A 180 -0.81 -2.17 3.78
N THR A 181 -1.29 -1.68 4.93
CA THR A 181 -1.66 -0.25 5.05
C THR A 181 -0.46 0.68 5.02
N LEU A 182 0.72 0.25 5.50
CA LEU A 182 1.95 1.03 5.40
C LEU A 182 2.46 1.08 3.95
N LEU A 183 2.45 -0.05 3.24
CA LEU A 183 2.80 -0.09 1.81
C LEU A 183 1.89 0.85 1.00
N HIS A 184 0.59 0.79 1.24
CA HIS A 184 -0.37 1.69 0.59
C HIS A 184 -0.11 3.17 0.93
N SER A 185 0.18 3.48 2.20
CA SER A 185 0.56 4.86 2.58
C SER A 185 1.86 5.31 1.95
N MET A 186 2.84 4.43 1.76
CA MET A 186 4.07 4.75 1.05
C MET A 186 3.81 5.01 -0.44
N GLU A 187 2.90 4.26 -1.05
CA GLU A 187 2.50 4.39 -2.44
C GLU A 187 1.78 5.71 -2.72
N THR A 188 0.92 6.12 -1.79
CA THR A 188 0.09 7.33 -1.93
C THR A 188 0.68 8.55 -1.21
N ALA A 189 1.86 8.43 -0.61
CA ALA A 189 2.51 9.54 0.10
C ALA A 189 2.77 10.70 -0.84
N SER A 190 2.28 11.89 -0.47
CA SER A 190 2.42 13.13 -1.24
C SER A 190 1.81 13.09 -2.66
N ALA A 191 0.93 12.14 -2.95
CA ALA A 191 0.29 12.04 -4.27
C ALA A 191 -0.47 13.32 -4.66
N ASP A 192 -1.10 13.99 -3.67
CA ASP A 192 -1.80 15.26 -3.89
C ASP A 192 -0.86 16.45 -4.18
N SER A 193 0.44 16.29 -3.90
CA SER A 193 1.47 17.32 -4.07
C SER A 193 2.36 17.06 -5.29
N MET A 194 2.20 15.92 -5.95
CA MET A 194 2.97 15.54 -7.13
C MET A 194 2.20 15.84 -8.42
N PRO A 195 2.88 16.27 -9.50
CA PRO A 195 2.28 16.32 -10.84
C PRO A 195 1.78 14.94 -11.28
N GLU A 196 0.69 14.91 -12.05
CA GLU A 196 0.10 13.64 -12.55
C GLU A 196 1.05 12.87 -13.49
N ASP A 197 1.96 13.57 -14.15
CA ASP A 197 2.97 13.07 -15.08
C ASP A 197 4.32 12.77 -14.42
N ALA A 198 4.44 12.90 -13.10
CA ALA A 198 5.64 12.49 -12.40
C ALA A 198 5.90 10.98 -12.57
N GLU A 199 7.12 10.62 -12.99
CA GLU A 199 7.52 9.22 -13.23
C GLU A 199 7.32 8.34 -11.99
N ARG A 200 7.49 8.93 -10.81
CA ARG A 200 7.36 8.22 -9.53
C ARG A 200 6.39 8.92 -8.60
N GLN A 201 5.43 8.17 -8.10
CA GLN A 201 4.52 8.64 -7.08
C GLN A 201 4.79 7.93 -5.75
N GLY A 202 4.65 8.68 -4.65
CA GLY A 202 4.88 8.17 -3.31
C GLY A 202 6.35 8.01 -2.93
N ILE A 203 6.60 7.28 -1.84
CA ILE A 203 7.94 7.03 -1.28
C ILE A 203 8.45 5.67 -1.72
N GLY A 204 9.62 5.63 -2.34
CA GLY A 204 10.25 4.41 -2.84
C GLY A 204 9.53 3.83 -4.04
N THR A 205 10.00 2.69 -4.52
CA THR A 205 9.44 1.96 -5.66
C THR A 205 8.78 0.66 -5.20
N PRO A 206 7.91 0.02 -5.99
CA PRO A 206 7.37 -1.31 -5.69
C PRO A 206 8.46 -2.33 -5.32
N ALA A 207 9.64 -2.22 -5.94
CA ALA A 207 10.76 -3.10 -5.67
C ALA A 207 11.42 -2.87 -4.30
N THR A 208 11.35 -1.66 -3.75
CA THR A 208 12.12 -1.25 -2.56
C THR A 208 11.28 -1.10 -1.30
N ARG A 209 9.97 -0.81 -1.40
CA ARG A 209 9.10 -0.53 -0.25
C ARG A 209 9.11 -1.67 0.77
N ALA A 210 8.80 -2.89 0.33
CA ALA A 210 8.77 -4.06 1.21
C ALA A 210 10.15 -4.34 1.85
N ALA A 211 11.23 -4.28 1.05
CA ALA A 211 12.58 -4.47 1.54
C ALA A 211 13.00 -3.40 2.57
N THR A 212 12.52 -2.17 2.44
CA THR A 212 12.75 -1.09 3.41
C THR A 212 12.08 -1.40 4.74
N ILE A 213 10.81 -1.84 4.73
CA ILE A 213 10.09 -2.26 5.94
C ILE A 213 10.83 -3.40 6.63
N GLU A 214 11.21 -4.45 5.89
CA GLU A 214 11.98 -5.57 6.43
C GLU A 214 13.30 -5.11 7.06
N LYS A 215 14.01 -4.21 6.41
CA LYS A 215 15.27 -3.65 6.92
C LYS A 215 15.07 -2.85 8.21
N LEU A 216 13.98 -2.08 8.32
CA LEU A 216 13.64 -1.34 9.54
C LEU A 216 13.31 -2.29 10.71
N VAL A 217 12.58 -3.38 10.44
CA VAL A 217 12.28 -4.42 11.42
C VAL A 217 13.56 -5.16 11.82
N ALA A 218 14.37 -5.62 10.88
CA ALA A 218 15.62 -6.33 11.15
C ALA A 218 16.63 -5.50 11.95
N LYS A 219 16.65 -4.17 11.73
CA LYS A 219 17.50 -3.25 12.49
C LYS A 219 16.89 -2.82 13.83
N GLY A 220 15.68 -3.27 14.15
CA GLY A 220 14.98 -3.00 15.41
C GLY A 220 14.47 -1.56 15.53
N PHE A 221 14.20 -0.87 14.44
CA PHE A 221 13.49 0.41 14.45
C PHE A 221 11.97 0.23 14.50
N LEU A 222 11.48 -0.85 13.88
CA LEU A 222 10.09 -1.30 13.93
C LEU A 222 10.02 -2.69 14.55
N GLU A 223 8.89 -3.01 15.16
CA GLU A 223 8.56 -4.36 15.63
C GLU A 223 7.17 -4.77 15.13
N ARG A 224 6.96 -6.08 14.93
CA ARG A 224 5.67 -6.66 14.55
C ARG A 224 4.96 -7.15 15.79
N LYS A 225 3.83 -6.54 16.16
CA LYS A 225 2.98 -6.96 17.29
C LYS A 225 1.54 -7.23 16.84
N GLY A 226 0.90 -8.19 17.45
CA GLY A 226 -0.48 -8.57 17.15
C GLY A 226 -0.72 -10.07 17.27
N ASP A 227 -1.85 -10.52 16.76
CA ASP A 227 -2.24 -11.92 16.75
C ASP A 227 -1.73 -12.67 15.48
N LYS A 228 -2.19 -13.93 15.31
CA LYS A 228 -1.82 -14.73 14.13
C LYS A 228 -2.41 -14.20 12.82
N LYS A 229 -3.49 -13.41 12.87
CA LYS A 229 -4.22 -12.94 11.70
C LYS A 229 -3.83 -11.52 11.30
N THR A 230 -3.58 -10.66 12.30
CA THR A 230 -3.29 -9.25 12.07
C THR A 230 -2.06 -8.85 12.88
N LYS A 231 -1.02 -8.45 12.18
CA LYS A 231 0.21 -7.90 12.77
C LYS A 231 0.30 -6.42 12.44
N PHE A 232 0.52 -5.63 13.48
CA PHE A 232 0.76 -4.21 13.38
C PHE A 232 2.26 -3.91 13.43
N LEU A 233 2.67 -2.91 12.71
CA LEU A 233 4.01 -2.34 12.76
C LEU A 233 4.05 -1.23 13.81
N LEU A 234 4.87 -1.40 14.82
CA LEU A 234 5.01 -0.45 15.92
C LEU A 234 6.44 0.10 15.95
N PRO A 235 6.61 1.43 16.12
CA PRO A 235 7.94 1.98 16.34
C PRO A 235 8.48 1.55 17.70
N THR A 236 9.71 1.07 17.73
CA THR A 236 10.46 0.81 18.96
C THR A 236 10.97 2.11 19.56
N ASP A 237 11.47 2.08 20.82
CA ASP A 237 12.11 3.26 21.40
C ASP A 237 13.33 3.72 20.58
N LYS A 238 14.04 2.77 19.98
CA LYS A 238 15.13 3.07 19.03
C LYS A 238 14.61 3.77 17.78
N GLY A 239 13.48 3.33 17.23
CA GLY A 239 12.84 3.98 16.09
C GLY A 239 12.37 5.39 16.39
N LYS A 240 11.73 5.59 17.55
CA LYS A 240 11.31 6.93 18.01
C LYS A 240 12.51 7.85 18.22
N ALA A 241 13.58 7.36 18.84
CA ALA A 241 14.81 8.12 19.05
C ALA A 241 15.45 8.52 17.70
N LEU A 242 15.42 7.67 16.68
CA LEU A 242 15.90 8.01 15.34
C LEU A 242 15.16 9.23 14.80
N ILE A 243 13.84 9.23 14.80
CA ILE A 243 13.04 10.36 14.31
C ILE A 243 13.32 11.63 15.12
N THR A 244 13.49 11.52 16.44
CA THR A 244 13.79 12.69 17.29
C THR A 244 15.12 13.36 16.95
N VAL A 245 16.11 12.63 16.43
CA VAL A 245 17.42 13.17 16.07
C VAL A 245 17.54 13.56 14.59
N MET A 246 16.59 13.16 13.76
CA MET A 246 16.58 13.52 12.34
C MET A 246 16.13 14.97 12.16
N PRO A 247 16.75 15.75 11.26
CA PRO A 247 16.23 17.04 10.82
C PRO A 247 14.82 16.94 10.24
N GLU A 248 13.98 17.94 10.47
CA GLU A 248 12.57 17.94 10.02
C GLU A 248 12.45 17.81 8.50
N GLU A 249 13.38 18.41 7.76
CA GLU A 249 13.39 18.40 6.29
C GLU A 249 13.43 16.97 5.72
N ILE A 250 14.17 16.06 6.36
CA ILE A 250 14.27 14.65 5.89
C ILE A 250 13.26 13.73 6.52
N GLN A 251 12.38 14.23 7.41
CA GLN A 251 11.26 13.46 7.95
C GLN A 251 10.00 13.53 7.07
N SER A 252 9.92 14.53 6.18
CA SER A 252 8.76 14.75 5.33
C SER A 252 8.83 13.94 4.04
N ALA A 253 7.68 13.36 3.65
CA ALA A 253 7.49 12.79 2.33
C ALA A 253 7.49 13.86 1.22
N ASP A 254 7.13 15.10 1.55
CA ASP A 254 7.04 16.21 0.59
C ASP A 254 8.39 16.58 -0.03
N MET A 255 9.49 16.31 0.67
CA MET A 255 10.83 16.46 0.09
C MET A 255 11.01 15.60 -1.15
N THR A 256 10.51 14.36 -1.13
CA THR A 256 10.55 13.46 -2.30
C THR A 256 9.69 14.02 -3.43
N ALA A 257 8.49 14.52 -3.13
CA ALA A 257 7.60 15.14 -4.10
C ALA A 257 8.22 16.40 -4.76
N ASP A 258 8.86 17.25 -3.96
CA ASP A 258 9.58 18.44 -4.47
C ASP A 258 10.72 18.03 -5.42
N TRP A 259 11.48 17.00 -5.08
CA TRP A 259 12.56 16.53 -5.92
C TRP A 259 12.08 15.90 -7.23
N GLU A 260 11.04 15.05 -7.19
CA GLU A 260 10.45 14.47 -8.40
C GLU A 260 9.87 15.59 -9.31
N THR A 261 9.21 16.60 -8.74
CA THR A 261 8.74 17.77 -9.49
C THR A 261 9.88 18.54 -10.14
N LYS A 262 11.00 18.71 -9.46
CA LYS A 262 12.19 19.38 -10.03
C LYS A 262 12.84 18.54 -11.12
N LEU A 263 12.89 17.22 -10.95
CA LEU A 263 13.41 16.32 -11.98
C LEU A 263 12.55 16.39 -13.25
N LEU A 264 11.22 16.42 -13.11
CA LEU A 264 10.31 16.61 -14.24
C LEU A 264 10.57 17.94 -14.96
N ARG A 265 10.81 19.04 -14.21
CA ARG A 265 11.18 20.32 -14.81
C ARG A 265 12.53 20.27 -15.54
N VAL A 266 13.47 19.45 -15.07
CA VAL A 266 14.74 19.22 -15.80
C VAL A 266 14.47 18.45 -17.09
N GLU A 267 13.63 17.43 -17.07
CA GLU A 267 13.22 16.65 -18.24
C GLU A 267 12.56 17.53 -19.31
N HIS A 268 11.68 18.45 -18.89
CA HIS A 268 11.00 19.38 -19.80
C HIS A 268 11.91 20.57 -20.26
N GLY A 269 13.16 20.63 -19.78
CA GLY A 269 14.07 21.73 -20.10
C GLY A 269 13.73 23.06 -19.44
N GLU A 270 12.90 23.04 -18.41
CA GLU A 270 12.51 24.22 -17.61
C GLU A 270 13.46 24.52 -16.46
N MET A 271 14.35 23.58 -16.15
CA MET A 271 15.36 23.69 -15.12
C MET A 271 16.68 23.07 -15.57
N GLU A 272 17.78 23.76 -15.35
CA GLU A 272 19.10 23.22 -15.65
C GLU A 272 19.50 22.12 -14.65
N PRO A 273 20.07 20.98 -15.07
CA PRO A 273 20.48 19.88 -14.19
C PRO A 273 21.47 20.33 -13.10
N GLU A 274 22.37 21.26 -13.44
CA GLU A 274 23.34 21.81 -12.49
C GLU A 274 22.69 22.59 -11.36
N THR A 275 21.57 23.27 -11.64
CA THR A 275 20.79 23.99 -10.61
C THR A 275 20.20 23.00 -9.61
N PHE A 276 19.57 21.93 -10.07
CA PHE A 276 19.05 20.87 -9.23
C PHE A 276 20.13 20.24 -8.35
N MET A 277 21.27 19.89 -8.95
CA MET A 277 22.40 19.33 -8.21
C MET A 277 23.00 20.29 -7.19
N THR A 278 22.97 21.59 -7.47
CA THR A 278 23.46 22.63 -6.54
C THR A 278 22.53 22.72 -5.34
N GLU A 279 21.22 22.74 -5.54
CA GLU A 279 20.23 22.76 -4.45
C GLU A 279 20.40 21.55 -3.51
N ILE A 280 20.62 20.34 -4.06
CA ILE A 280 20.90 19.14 -3.24
C ILE A 280 22.18 19.32 -2.41
N LYS A 281 23.27 19.82 -3.03
CA LYS A 281 24.54 20.03 -2.33
C LYS A 281 24.40 21.05 -1.21
N ASP A 282 23.67 22.13 -1.46
CA ASP A 282 23.42 23.19 -0.48
C ASP A 282 22.57 22.66 0.68
N MET A 283 21.52 21.87 0.40
CA MET A 283 20.73 21.21 1.42
C MET A 283 21.59 20.28 2.29
N ILE A 284 22.39 19.39 1.67
CA ILE A 284 23.27 18.49 2.41
C ILE A 284 24.27 19.27 3.25
N SER A 285 24.86 20.32 2.70
CA SER A 285 25.81 21.19 3.41
C SER A 285 25.15 21.86 4.60
N SER A 286 23.94 22.37 4.43
CA SER A 286 23.14 22.95 5.51
C SER A 286 22.87 21.92 6.60
N LEU A 287 22.38 20.74 6.26
CA LEU A 287 22.11 19.66 7.23
C LEU A 287 23.34 19.26 8.03
N VAL A 288 24.49 19.10 7.37
CA VAL A 288 25.75 18.74 8.03
C VAL A 288 26.22 19.84 8.99
N ASN A 289 26.08 21.13 8.60
CA ASN A 289 26.58 22.25 9.38
C ASN A 289 25.62 22.66 10.51
N THR A 290 24.32 22.43 10.37
CA THR A 290 23.29 22.87 11.33
C THR A 290 22.86 21.77 12.28
N THR A 291 23.14 20.48 11.95
CA THR A 291 22.75 19.35 12.82
C THR A 291 23.67 19.32 14.04
N GLU A 292 23.16 19.83 15.15
CA GLU A 292 23.83 19.71 16.45
C GLU A 292 23.68 18.29 17.02
N ALA A 293 24.58 17.92 17.94
CA ALA A 293 24.48 16.65 18.68
C ALA A 293 23.22 16.65 19.58
N VAL A 294 22.16 16.02 19.11
CA VAL A 294 20.84 16.04 19.78
C VAL A 294 20.85 15.19 21.04
N LYS A 295 20.23 15.72 22.12
CA LYS A 295 20.02 15.04 23.41
C LYS A 295 19.09 13.82 23.29
N GLY A 296 19.37 12.84 22.62
CA GLY A 296 18.54 11.62 22.39
C GLY A 296 19.29 10.58 21.59
N ALA A 297 20.38 10.98 20.96
CA ALA A 297 21.24 10.10 20.19
C ALA A 297 21.78 8.91 21.02
N SER A 298 21.94 9.09 22.33
CA SER A 298 22.30 8.01 23.26
C SER A 298 21.27 6.88 23.31
N ALA A 299 19.99 7.15 23.04
CA ALA A 299 18.95 6.12 23.00
C ALA A 299 19.06 5.22 21.75
N LEU A 300 19.64 5.73 20.65
CA LEU A 300 19.95 4.96 19.44
C LEU A 300 21.06 3.94 19.69
N MET A 301 21.93 4.24 20.67
CA MET A 301 23.12 3.46 21.00
C MET A 301 23.00 2.67 22.32
N LYS A 302 21.82 2.61 22.94
CA LYS A 302 21.65 1.80 24.15
C LYS A 302 21.86 0.32 23.85
N ASN A 303 23.13 -0.06 23.89
CA ASN A 303 23.49 -1.45 24.11
C ASN A 303 22.89 -1.88 25.44
N LYS A 304 22.34 -3.07 25.53
CA LYS A 304 21.79 -3.62 26.76
C LYS A 304 22.90 -3.66 27.82
N VAL A 305 22.73 -2.89 28.90
CA VAL A 305 23.66 -2.96 30.03
C VAL A 305 23.42 -4.25 30.77
N ILE A 306 24.43 -5.08 30.87
CA ILE A 306 24.36 -6.39 31.52
C ILE A 306 25.00 -6.39 32.93
N GLY A 307 25.76 -5.36 33.24
CA GLY A 307 26.43 -5.25 34.54
C GLY A 307 27.41 -4.09 34.62
N VAL A 308 28.18 -4.09 35.70
CA VAL A 308 29.23 -3.11 35.97
C VAL A 308 30.60 -3.72 35.71
N CYS A 309 31.47 -2.99 35.05
CA CYS A 309 32.81 -3.45 34.74
C CYS A 309 33.65 -3.61 36.02
N PRO A 310 34.22 -4.81 36.29
CA PRO A 310 35.01 -5.04 37.49
C PRO A 310 36.33 -4.24 37.47
N ASN A 311 36.81 -3.80 36.31
CA ASN A 311 38.08 -3.11 36.21
C ASN A 311 37.97 -1.57 36.41
N CYS A 312 36.85 -0.96 36.01
CA CYS A 312 36.77 0.51 36.00
C CYS A 312 35.39 1.05 36.50
N GLY A 313 34.43 0.19 36.85
CA GLY A 313 33.11 0.61 37.35
C GLY A 313 32.16 1.17 36.31
N ALA A 314 32.55 1.25 35.04
CA ALA A 314 31.64 1.66 33.94
C ALA A 314 30.69 0.51 33.53
N ASN A 315 29.65 0.81 32.76
CA ASN A 315 28.71 -0.20 32.28
C ASN A 315 29.42 -1.24 31.38
N VAL A 316 29.04 -2.49 31.50
CA VAL A 316 29.31 -3.56 30.55
C VAL A 316 28.07 -3.74 29.66
N VAL A 317 28.25 -3.66 28.38
CA VAL A 317 27.17 -3.70 27.39
C VAL A 317 27.31 -4.89 26.45
N GLU A 318 26.16 -5.44 26.08
CA GLU A 318 26.05 -6.52 25.10
C GLU A 318 26.16 -5.95 23.67
N ARG A 319 27.06 -6.54 22.87
CA ARG A 319 27.19 -6.26 21.43
C ARG A 319 27.17 -7.58 20.65
N GLU A 320 27.04 -7.53 19.32
CA GLU A 320 26.96 -8.71 18.45
C GLU A 320 28.10 -9.73 18.65
N LYS A 321 29.26 -9.29 19.10
CA LYS A 321 30.49 -10.13 19.24
C LYS A 321 30.89 -10.41 20.69
N GLY A 322 30.05 -10.04 21.67
CA GLY A 322 30.36 -10.27 23.09
C GLY A 322 29.98 -9.10 24.00
N TRP A 323 30.54 -9.09 25.17
CA TRP A 323 30.27 -8.10 26.21
C TRP A 323 31.46 -7.17 26.38
N PHE A 324 31.25 -5.88 26.33
CA PHE A 324 32.31 -4.88 26.31
C PHE A 324 32.09 -3.80 27.32
N CYS A 325 33.14 -3.34 27.96
CA CYS A 325 33.08 -2.13 28.79
C CYS A 325 32.81 -0.88 27.93
N GLU A 326 31.90 -0.02 28.37
CA GLU A 326 31.58 1.24 27.68
C GLU A 326 32.71 2.27 27.77
N SER A 327 33.59 2.14 28.75
CA SER A 327 34.73 3.04 28.93
C SER A 327 35.82 2.76 27.90
N ASN A 328 36.12 3.74 27.05
CA ASN A 328 37.05 3.62 25.93
C ASN A 328 38.49 3.21 26.35
N PRO A 329 39.05 3.65 27.50
CA PRO A 329 40.37 3.19 27.92
C PRO A 329 40.35 1.79 28.57
N CYS A 330 39.18 1.27 28.95
CA CYS A 330 39.07 -0.05 29.53
C CYS A 330 38.90 -1.14 28.47
N ARG A 331 39.80 -2.12 28.48
CA ARG A 331 39.81 -3.22 27.51
C ARG A 331 39.10 -4.48 28.07
N PHE A 332 38.20 -4.34 29.03
CA PHE A 332 37.40 -5.46 29.51
C PHE A 332 36.43 -5.94 28.45
N VAL A 333 36.50 -7.25 28.15
CA VAL A 333 35.70 -7.97 27.15
C VAL A 333 35.06 -9.17 27.83
#